data_4fb663b67b34ce8023910752075ac046
#
_entry.id   4fb663b67b34ce8023910752075ac046
#
_cell.length_a   1.000
_cell.length_b   1.000
_cell.length_c   1.000
_cell.angle_alpha   90.00
_cell.angle_beta   90.00
_cell.angle_gamma   90.00
#
_symmetry.space_group_name_H-M   'P 1'
#
loop_
_entity.id
_entity.type
_entity.pdbx_description
1 polymer ?
#
loop_
_entity_poly.entity_id
_entity_poly.type
_entity_poly.pdbx_seq_one_letter_code
_entity_poly.pdbx_strand_id
1 'polypeptide(L)'
;MGDRIRMNAINNNRVYMRSLATRQSNLALSKHVSQAVDILKYSNFDLIILETSGIGQSDTEILDHSDVSLYVMTPEFGAATQLEKIDMLDFADVVALNKFDKRGALDALRDVKKQYRRNHNLWDANDEEIPVHGTIASQFNDPGMNNLYFHLIGLIDKSSKSDFVSNFKINNELSEKIYIIPPNSCLLYT
;
A
#
# COMPACT_ATOMS: atom_id res chain seq x y z
N MET A 1 -6.88 -17.20 4.78
CA MET A 1 -7.28 -18.15 3.70
C MET A 1 -8.01 -17.47 2.54
N GLY A 2 -8.84 -16.45 2.79
CA GLY A 2 -9.62 -15.78 1.74
C GLY A 2 -8.80 -15.09 0.63
N ASP A 3 -7.65 -14.54 0.97
CA ASP A 3 -6.84 -13.77 0.02
C ASP A 3 -6.15 -14.66 -1.02
N ARG A 4 -5.73 -15.85 -0.63
CA ARG A 4 -5.15 -16.82 -1.56
C ARG A 4 -6.13 -17.24 -2.67
N ILE A 5 -7.42 -17.33 -2.37
CA ILE A 5 -8.46 -17.69 -3.35
C ILE A 5 -8.71 -16.55 -4.34
N ARG A 6 -8.48 -15.30 -3.91
CA ARG A 6 -8.68 -14.10 -4.73
C ARG A 6 -7.49 -13.79 -5.64
N MET A 7 -6.35 -14.39 -5.38
CA MET A 7 -5.12 -14.16 -6.14
C MET A 7 -5.12 -15.00 -7.42
N ASN A 8 -5.44 -14.39 -8.55
CA ASN A 8 -5.52 -15.08 -9.84
C ASN A 8 -4.16 -15.69 -10.26
N ALA A 9 -3.06 -15.05 -9.88
CA ALA A 9 -1.71 -15.49 -10.21
C ALA A 9 -1.22 -16.71 -9.41
N ILE A 10 -1.96 -17.15 -8.37
CA ILE A 10 -1.50 -18.24 -7.47
C ILE A 10 -1.28 -19.59 -8.18
N ASN A 11 -1.89 -19.77 -9.33
CA ASN A 11 -1.73 -20.99 -10.13
C ASN A 11 -0.46 -20.96 -11.01
N ASN A 12 0.27 -19.83 -11.05
CA ASN A 12 1.52 -19.73 -11.75
C ASN A 12 2.63 -20.41 -10.90
N ASN A 13 3.47 -21.24 -11.51
CA ASN A 13 4.55 -21.94 -10.83
C ASN A 13 5.66 -21.01 -10.28
N ARG A 14 5.71 -19.76 -10.72
CA ARG A 14 6.61 -18.71 -10.21
C ARG A 14 5.99 -17.89 -9.06
N VAL A 15 4.79 -18.21 -8.63
CA VAL A 15 4.08 -17.50 -7.56
C VAL A 15 3.85 -18.45 -6.40
N TYR A 16 4.25 -18.01 -5.22
CA TYR A 16 4.03 -18.73 -3.98
C TYR A 16 3.38 -17.82 -2.94
N MET A 17 2.39 -18.31 -2.22
CA MET A 17 1.76 -17.58 -1.13
C MET A 17 1.58 -18.49 0.09
N ARG A 18 1.99 -18.00 1.25
CA ARG A 18 1.80 -18.70 2.52
C ARG A 18 1.32 -17.73 3.61
N SER A 19 0.31 -18.16 4.33
CA SER A 19 -0.13 -17.50 5.57
C SER A 19 0.61 -18.11 6.76
N LEU A 20 1.23 -17.27 7.56
CA LEU A 20 1.88 -17.64 8.82
C LEU A 20 0.97 -17.23 9.97
N ALA A 21 0.71 -18.17 10.90
CA ALA A 21 -0.11 -17.87 12.06
C ALA A 21 0.70 -17.10 13.12
N THR A 22 0.16 -15.99 13.60
CA THR A 22 0.60 -15.33 14.82
C THR A 22 -0.18 -15.92 15.99
N ARG A 23 0.48 -16.65 16.89
CA ARG A 23 -0.18 -17.27 18.05
C ARG A 23 -0.30 -16.35 19.25
N GLN A 24 0.36 -15.21 19.23
CA GLN A 24 0.29 -14.19 20.28
C GLN A 24 -0.47 -12.98 19.73
N SER A 25 -1.42 -12.49 20.49
CA SER A 25 -2.33 -11.42 20.09
C SER A 25 -1.64 -10.05 19.89
N ASN A 26 -0.41 -9.90 20.33
CA ASN A 26 0.31 -8.63 20.32
C ASN A 26 1.46 -8.57 19.30
N LEU A 27 1.64 -9.60 18.46
CA LEU A 27 2.68 -9.62 17.43
C LEU A 27 2.04 -9.54 16.04
N ALA A 28 2.44 -8.58 15.23
CA ALA A 28 2.03 -8.49 13.84
C ALA A 28 2.69 -9.56 12.97
N LEU A 29 3.89 -9.95 13.32
CA LEU A 29 4.68 -10.94 12.60
C LEU A 29 4.78 -12.27 13.35
N SER A 30 4.87 -13.35 12.59
CA SER A 30 5.19 -14.66 13.13
C SER A 30 6.67 -14.73 13.48
N LYS A 31 7.03 -15.36 14.59
CA LYS A 31 8.43 -15.65 14.96
C LYS A 31 9.23 -16.44 13.90
N HIS A 32 8.56 -16.97 12.89
CA HIS A 32 9.17 -17.73 11.80
C HIS A 32 9.30 -16.92 10.50
N VAL A 33 9.05 -15.62 10.52
CA VAL A 33 9.12 -14.76 9.33
C VAL A 33 10.52 -14.77 8.73
N SER A 34 11.57 -14.52 9.54
CA SER A 34 12.95 -14.51 9.06
C SER A 34 13.32 -15.81 8.34
N GLN A 35 13.01 -16.96 8.93
CA GLN A 35 13.26 -18.26 8.32
C GLN A 35 12.49 -18.47 7.01
N ALA A 36 11.26 -17.99 6.96
CA ALA A 36 10.46 -18.07 5.73
C ALA A 36 11.02 -17.18 4.62
N VAL A 37 11.48 -15.98 4.95
CA VAL A 37 12.16 -15.07 4.00
C VAL A 37 13.45 -15.68 3.48
N ASP A 38 14.27 -16.27 4.35
CA ASP A 38 15.53 -16.92 3.96
C ASP A 38 15.28 -18.07 2.98
N ILE A 39 14.25 -18.89 3.23
CA ILE A 39 13.87 -19.99 2.32
C ILE A 39 13.44 -19.43 0.96
N LEU A 40 12.67 -18.35 0.93
CA LEU A 40 12.21 -17.74 -0.32
C LEU A 40 13.38 -17.11 -1.09
N LYS A 41 14.30 -16.44 -0.40
CA LYS A 41 15.55 -15.93 -0.99
C LYS A 41 16.40 -17.06 -1.59
N TYR A 42 16.56 -18.16 -0.86
CA TYR A 42 17.27 -19.34 -1.36
C TYR A 42 16.59 -19.99 -2.56
N SER A 43 15.28 -19.89 -2.65
CA SER A 43 14.46 -20.41 -3.76
C SER A 43 14.43 -19.48 -4.99
N ASN A 44 15.25 -18.43 -5.01
CA ASN A 44 15.39 -17.46 -6.10
C ASN A 44 14.07 -16.76 -6.50
N PHE A 45 13.26 -16.38 -5.52
CA PHE A 45 12.16 -15.45 -5.78
C PHE A 45 12.70 -14.03 -5.95
N ASP A 46 12.30 -13.37 -7.02
CA ASP A 46 12.75 -12.01 -7.37
C ASP A 46 12.14 -10.96 -6.44
N LEU A 47 10.91 -11.17 -5.96
CA LEU A 47 10.18 -10.28 -5.08
C LEU A 47 9.50 -11.07 -3.95
N ILE A 48 9.69 -10.61 -2.72
CA ILE A 48 9.05 -11.15 -1.53
C ILE A 48 8.18 -10.06 -0.91
N ILE A 49 6.88 -10.30 -0.80
CA ILE A 49 5.93 -9.39 -0.16
C ILE A 49 5.58 -9.93 1.21
N LEU A 50 5.89 -9.17 2.25
CA LEU A 50 5.50 -9.44 3.62
C LEU A 50 4.24 -8.62 3.95
N GLU A 51 3.16 -9.30 4.30
CA GLU A 51 1.91 -8.66 4.73
C GLU A 51 1.72 -8.88 6.24
N THR A 52 1.53 -7.79 6.98
CA THR A 52 1.15 -7.86 8.39
C THR A 52 -0.37 -7.87 8.53
N SER A 53 -0.86 -8.53 9.56
CA SER A 53 -2.23 -8.32 10.01
C SER A 53 -2.35 -6.91 10.58
N GLY A 54 -3.40 -6.15 10.25
CA GLY A 54 -3.62 -4.78 10.72
C GLY A 54 -3.85 -4.68 12.24
N ILE A 55 -2.87 -5.12 13.03
CA ILE A 55 -2.89 -5.11 14.49
C ILE A 55 -2.09 -3.90 14.95
N GLY A 56 -2.78 -2.82 15.24
CA GLY A 56 -2.19 -1.71 15.95
C GLY A 56 -1.44 -0.69 15.08
N GLN A 57 -1.21 0.44 15.68
CA GLN A 57 -0.63 1.62 15.05
C GLN A 57 0.89 1.70 15.22
N SER A 58 1.50 0.78 15.97
CA SER A 58 2.89 0.83 16.46
C SER A 58 3.75 -0.39 16.10
N ASP A 59 3.38 -1.14 15.06
CA ASP A 59 4.12 -2.35 14.71
C ASP A 59 5.15 -2.09 13.61
N THR A 60 6.31 -1.67 14.03
CA THR A 60 7.45 -1.37 13.16
C THR A 60 8.38 -2.58 12.92
N GLU A 61 8.10 -3.73 13.53
CA GLU A 61 8.94 -4.94 13.41
C GLU A 61 9.12 -5.41 11.97
N ILE A 62 8.14 -5.13 11.09
CA ILE A 62 8.23 -5.48 9.67
C ILE A 62 9.39 -4.78 8.96
N LEU A 63 9.81 -3.61 9.42
CA LEU A 63 10.88 -2.82 8.82
C LEU A 63 12.23 -3.54 8.87
N ASP A 64 12.45 -4.34 9.92
CA ASP A 64 13.67 -5.14 10.07
C ASP A 64 13.80 -6.27 9.04
N HIS A 65 12.70 -6.57 8.34
CA HIS A 65 12.60 -7.67 7.38
C HIS A 65 12.32 -7.22 5.94
N SER A 66 12.25 -5.90 5.69
CA SER A 66 11.88 -5.35 4.38
C SER A 66 12.87 -4.29 3.91
N ASP A 67 13.13 -4.26 2.61
CA ASP A 67 13.98 -3.25 1.97
C ASP A 67 13.18 -1.99 1.61
N VAL A 68 11.87 -2.12 1.42
CA VAL A 68 10.92 -1.04 1.13
C VAL A 68 9.63 -1.28 1.88
N SER A 69 9.08 -0.25 2.50
CA SER A 69 7.87 -0.31 3.31
C SER A 69 6.71 0.45 2.66
N LEU A 70 5.57 -0.23 2.52
CA LEU A 70 4.32 0.34 2.06
C LEU A 70 3.28 0.30 3.19
N TYR A 71 2.84 1.48 3.64
CA TYR A 71 1.75 1.58 4.59
C TYR A 71 0.42 1.81 3.88
N VAL A 72 -0.57 0.94 4.15
CA VAL A 72 -1.90 1.04 3.55
C VAL A 72 -2.91 1.46 4.61
N MET A 73 -3.57 2.58 4.39
CA MET A 73 -4.60 3.12 5.28
C MET A 73 -5.87 3.50 4.50
N THR A 74 -6.93 3.84 5.22
CA THR A 74 -8.17 4.30 4.63
C THR A 74 -8.54 5.70 5.15
N PRO A 75 -9.42 6.47 4.45
CA PRO A 75 -9.76 7.84 4.83
C PRO A 75 -10.30 8.00 6.25
N GLU A 76 -10.92 6.97 6.81
CA GLU A 76 -11.45 6.99 8.17
C GLU A 76 -10.37 7.21 9.24
N PHE A 77 -9.12 6.82 8.95
CA PHE A 77 -7.96 7.01 9.82
C PHE A 77 -7.12 8.24 9.45
N GLY A 78 -7.50 8.97 8.42
CA GLY A 78 -6.79 10.15 7.92
C GLY A 78 -7.10 11.46 8.67
N ALA A 79 -7.86 11.43 9.75
CA ALA A 79 -8.12 12.63 10.55
C ALA A 79 -6.84 13.07 11.29
N ALA A 80 -6.54 14.37 11.25
CA ALA A 80 -5.29 14.93 11.79
C ALA A 80 -4.98 14.51 13.23
N THR A 81 -6.00 14.41 14.10
CA THR A 81 -5.84 13.99 15.49
C THR A 81 -5.50 12.50 15.66
N GLN A 82 -5.72 11.70 14.63
CA GLN A 82 -5.38 10.27 14.63
C GLN A 82 -4.02 10.01 14.00
N LEU A 83 -3.61 10.82 13.04
CA LEU A 83 -2.35 10.65 12.30
C LEU A 83 -1.12 10.74 13.21
N GLU A 84 -1.17 11.60 14.24
CA GLU A 84 -0.08 11.73 15.22
C GLU A 84 0.16 10.45 16.07
N LYS A 85 -0.78 9.50 16.04
CA LYS A 85 -0.70 8.24 16.77
C LYS A 85 -0.27 7.06 15.89
N ILE A 86 -0.01 7.31 14.61
CA ILE A 86 0.35 6.27 13.64
C ILE A 86 1.85 6.30 13.43
N ASP A 87 2.57 5.54 14.26
CA ASP A 87 4.03 5.46 14.21
C ASP A 87 4.55 5.02 12.83
N MET A 88 3.78 4.21 12.09
CA MET A 88 4.15 3.77 10.74
C MET A 88 4.30 4.90 9.72
N LEU A 89 3.68 6.07 9.94
CA LEU A 89 3.88 7.24 9.06
C LEU A 89 5.27 7.86 9.20
N ASP A 90 5.99 7.55 10.28
CA ASP A 90 7.36 8.03 10.49
C ASP A 90 8.38 7.18 9.71
N PHE A 91 8.01 5.96 9.35
CA PHE A 91 8.93 4.96 8.81
C PHE A 91 8.54 4.47 7.41
N ALA A 92 7.31 4.71 6.96
CA ALA A 92 6.85 4.23 5.67
C ALA A 92 7.55 4.99 4.52
N ASP A 93 8.12 4.23 3.57
CA ASP A 93 8.67 4.83 2.34
C ASP A 93 7.56 5.31 1.42
N VAL A 94 6.42 4.62 1.41
CA VAL A 94 5.25 4.97 0.61
C VAL A 94 3.98 4.75 1.42
N VAL A 95 2.99 5.62 1.22
CA VAL A 95 1.66 5.49 1.84
C VAL A 95 0.59 5.39 0.75
N ALA A 96 -0.27 4.37 0.87
CA ALA A 96 -1.46 4.22 0.06
C ALA A 96 -2.72 4.55 0.88
N LEU A 97 -3.40 5.62 0.50
CA LEU A 97 -4.73 5.97 1.05
C LEU A 97 -5.79 5.28 0.18
N ASN A 98 -6.11 4.03 0.54
CA ASN A 98 -7.03 3.19 -0.22
C ASN A 98 -8.50 3.50 0.09
N LYS A 99 -9.41 3.03 -0.76
CA LYS A 99 -10.84 3.38 -0.75
C LYS A 99 -11.05 4.89 -0.92
N PHE A 100 -10.32 5.47 -1.85
CA PHE A 100 -10.32 6.90 -2.11
C PHE A 100 -11.66 7.42 -2.65
N ASP A 101 -12.55 6.52 -3.06
CA ASP A 101 -13.95 6.79 -3.43
C ASP A 101 -14.85 7.16 -2.24
N LYS A 102 -14.36 7.04 -1.00
CA LYS A 102 -15.12 7.39 0.18
C LYS A 102 -15.13 8.89 0.45
N ARG A 103 -16.22 9.34 1.09
CA ARG A 103 -16.37 10.73 1.52
C ARG A 103 -15.20 11.14 2.43
N GLY A 104 -14.67 12.35 2.20
CA GLY A 104 -13.57 12.90 2.98
C GLY A 104 -12.18 12.43 2.56
N ALA A 105 -12.06 11.64 1.49
CA ALA A 105 -10.79 11.11 1.03
C ALA A 105 -9.79 12.21 0.62
N LEU A 106 -10.25 13.28 -0.04
CA LEU A 106 -9.41 14.42 -0.41
C LEU A 106 -8.85 15.17 0.81
N ASP A 107 -9.66 15.37 1.83
CA ASP A 107 -9.22 16.00 3.09
C ASP A 107 -8.21 15.09 3.80
N ALA A 108 -8.50 13.79 3.88
CA ALA A 108 -7.59 12.81 4.43
C ALA A 108 -6.25 12.79 3.68
N LEU A 109 -6.26 12.82 2.35
CA LEU A 109 -5.04 12.86 1.54
C LEU A 109 -4.18 14.09 1.88
N ARG A 110 -4.80 15.27 1.96
CA ARG A 110 -4.11 16.50 2.34
C ARG A 110 -3.49 16.40 3.74
N ASP A 111 -4.25 15.89 4.70
CA ASP A 111 -3.81 15.80 6.08
C ASP A 111 -2.69 14.74 6.25
N VAL A 112 -2.80 13.59 5.58
CA VAL A 112 -1.74 12.56 5.54
C VAL A 112 -0.47 13.10 4.90
N LYS A 113 -0.55 13.79 3.75
CA LYS A 113 0.60 14.43 3.12
C LYS A 113 1.28 15.45 4.04
N LYS A 114 0.48 16.26 4.74
CA LYS A 114 0.98 17.22 5.71
C LYS A 114 1.70 16.55 6.87
N GLN A 115 1.14 15.47 7.41
CA GLN A 115 1.77 14.72 8.50
C GLN A 115 3.06 14.03 8.03
N TYR A 116 3.02 13.36 6.88
CA TYR A 116 4.20 12.73 6.28
C TYR A 116 5.34 13.73 6.08
N ARG A 117 5.03 14.92 5.54
CA ARG A 117 6.00 16.02 5.36
C ARG A 117 6.65 16.44 6.67
N ARG A 118 5.87 16.53 7.77
CA ARG A 118 6.39 16.85 9.11
C ARG A 118 7.32 15.76 9.63
N ASN A 119 6.90 14.51 9.53
CA ASN A 119 7.63 13.37 10.09
C ASN A 119 8.97 13.17 9.40
N HIS A 120 9.01 13.38 8.08
CA HIS A 120 10.21 13.22 7.26
C HIS A 120 11.00 14.53 7.03
N ASN A 121 10.62 15.62 7.68
CA ASN A 121 11.27 16.96 7.53
C ASN A 121 11.34 17.48 6.06
N LEU A 122 10.35 17.17 5.25
CA LEU A 122 10.28 17.52 3.83
C LEU A 122 9.56 18.87 3.62
N TRP A 123 10.03 19.92 4.26
CA TRP A 123 9.36 21.24 4.27
C TRP A 123 9.30 21.91 2.90
N ASP A 124 10.31 21.71 2.07
CA ASP A 124 10.45 22.32 0.75
C ASP A 124 9.92 21.45 -0.40
N ALA A 125 9.45 20.22 -0.09
CA ALA A 125 8.96 19.30 -1.11
C ALA A 125 7.57 19.72 -1.63
N ASN A 126 7.38 19.61 -2.94
CA ASN A 126 6.09 19.83 -3.57
C ASN A 126 5.12 18.68 -3.20
N ASP A 127 3.82 18.93 -3.29
CA ASP A 127 2.79 17.92 -2.99
C ASP A 127 2.86 16.66 -3.87
N GLU A 128 3.40 16.80 -5.09
CA GLU A 128 3.59 15.70 -6.03
C GLU A 128 4.78 14.80 -5.67
N GLU A 129 5.74 15.34 -4.93
CA GLU A 129 6.94 14.61 -4.47
C GLU A 129 6.69 13.81 -3.20
N ILE A 130 5.60 14.09 -2.48
CA ILE A 130 5.24 13.37 -1.26
C ILE A 130 4.69 11.98 -1.63
N PRO A 131 5.29 10.88 -1.14
CA PRO A 131 4.96 9.51 -1.55
C PRO A 131 3.66 9.00 -0.90
N VAL A 132 2.59 9.78 -1.04
CA VAL A 132 1.25 9.46 -0.53
C VAL A 132 0.27 9.45 -1.69
N HIS A 133 -0.30 8.29 -1.99
CA HIS A 133 -1.17 8.07 -3.14
C HIS A 133 -2.59 7.71 -2.71
N GLY A 134 -3.58 8.45 -3.23
CA GLY A 134 -4.99 8.05 -3.11
C GLY A 134 -5.29 6.93 -4.11
N THR A 135 -5.88 5.82 -3.68
CA THR A 135 -6.07 4.63 -4.50
C THR A 135 -7.45 4.02 -4.35
N ILE A 136 -7.98 3.42 -5.42
CA ILE A 136 -9.20 2.61 -5.40
C ILE A 136 -8.85 1.21 -5.88
N ALA A 137 -8.32 0.37 -4.98
CA ALA A 137 -7.84 -0.98 -5.32
C ALA A 137 -8.93 -1.91 -5.87
N SER A 138 -10.21 -1.60 -5.65
CA SER A 138 -11.34 -2.35 -6.22
C SER A 138 -11.67 -1.95 -7.66
N GLN A 139 -11.07 -0.87 -8.18
CA GLN A 139 -11.31 -0.34 -9.52
C GLN A 139 -10.22 -0.80 -10.48
N PHE A 140 -10.63 -1.37 -11.61
CA PHE A 140 -9.67 -1.76 -12.64
C PHE A 140 -9.02 -0.52 -13.28
N ASN A 141 -7.70 -0.59 -13.47
CA ASN A 141 -6.89 0.46 -14.08
C ASN A 141 -7.02 1.84 -13.39
N ASP A 142 -7.12 1.83 -12.06
CA ASP A 142 -7.19 3.05 -11.27
C ASP A 142 -5.89 3.88 -11.40
N PRO A 143 -5.97 5.20 -11.72
CA PRO A 143 -4.78 6.04 -11.89
C PRO A 143 -3.88 6.06 -10.66
N GLY A 144 -4.46 6.17 -9.46
CA GLY A 144 -3.69 6.19 -8.21
C GLY A 144 -2.99 4.88 -7.92
N MET A 145 -3.63 3.73 -8.24
CA MET A 145 -2.98 2.41 -8.14
C MET A 145 -1.80 2.29 -9.11
N ASN A 146 -1.95 2.80 -10.34
CA ASN A 146 -0.88 2.79 -11.33
C ASN A 146 0.30 3.67 -10.89
N ASN A 147 0.02 4.84 -10.34
CA ASN A 147 1.03 5.76 -9.83
C ASN A 147 1.75 5.17 -8.60
N LEU A 148 1.00 4.56 -7.68
CA LEU A 148 1.55 3.84 -6.53
C LEU A 148 2.49 2.71 -6.99
N TYR A 149 2.05 1.89 -7.94
CA TYR A 149 2.84 0.79 -8.49
C TYR A 149 4.14 1.31 -9.13
N PHE A 150 4.06 2.34 -9.96
CA PHE A 150 5.23 2.94 -10.61
C PHE A 150 6.25 3.46 -9.60
N HIS A 151 5.77 4.18 -8.58
CA HIS A 151 6.63 4.71 -7.53
C HIS A 151 7.28 3.59 -6.71
N LEU A 152 6.51 2.57 -6.33
CA LEU A 152 6.99 1.43 -5.56
C LEU A 152 8.08 0.65 -6.31
N ILE A 153 7.87 0.37 -7.60
CA ILE A 153 8.88 -0.30 -8.43
C ILE A 153 10.16 0.53 -8.51
N GLY A 154 10.05 1.86 -8.66
CA GLY A 154 11.22 2.74 -8.66
C GLY A 154 12.00 2.75 -7.34
N LEU A 155 11.31 2.62 -6.20
CA LEU A 155 11.97 2.50 -4.89
C LEU A 155 12.64 1.13 -4.72
N ILE A 156 11.98 0.06 -5.13
CA ILE A 156 12.53 -1.30 -5.09
C ILE A 156 13.81 -1.36 -5.94
N ASP A 157 13.78 -0.80 -7.14
CA ASP A 157 14.94 -0.75 -8.02
C ASP A 157 16.12 0.00 -7.39
N LYS A 158 15.86 1.17 -6.81
CA LYS A 158 16.88 1.96 -6.10
C LYS A 158 17.47 1.23 -4.90
N SER A 159 16.63 0.54 -4.11
CA SER A 159 17.05 -0.15 -2.89
C SER A 159 17.81 -1.44 -3.18
N SER A 160 17.32 -2.26 -4.09
CA SER A 160 17.87 -3.59 -4.37
C SER A 160 18.83 -3.64 -5.56
N LYS A 161 18.96 -2.54 -6.32
CA LYS A 161 19.67 -2.49 -7.62
C LYS A 161 19.17 -3.59 -8.56
N SER A 162 17.88 -3.83 -8.51
CA SER A 162 17.20 -4.77 -9.38
C SER A 162 16.93 -4.10 -10.73
N ASP A 163 16.88 -4.89 -11.79
CA ASP A 163 16.52 -4.39 -13.14
C ASP A 163 14.99 -4.35 -13.32
N PHE A 164 14.23 -4.00 -12.24
CA PHE A 164 12.78 -3.87 -12.34
C PHE A 164 12.42 -2.58 -13.07
N VAL A 165 11.96 -2.71 -14.30
CA VAL A 165 11.51 -1.59 -15.12
C VAL A 165 10.01 -1.66 -15.33
N SER A 166 9.31 -0.57 -15.05
CA SER A 166 7.90 -0.44 -15.35
C SER A 166 7.69 0.24 -16.70
N ASN A 167 6.89 -0.38 -17.57
CA ASN A 167 6.45 0.22 -18.83
C ASN A 167 5.19 1.09 -18.69
N PHE A 168 4.66 1.23 -17.47
CA PHE A 168 3.51 2.10 -17.19
C PHE A 168 3.90 3.56 -17.34
N LYS A 169 3.00 4.34 -17.94
CA LYS A 169 3.12 5.80 -17.98
C LYS A 169 2.38 6.36 -16.76
N ILE A 170 3.03 7.28 -16.07
CA ILE A 170 2.39 8.04 -14.99
C ILE A 170 1.25 8.86 -15.58
N ASN A 171 0.09 8.80 -14.95
CA ASN A 171 -1.03 9.68 -15.20
C ASN A 171 -1.25 10.55 -13.95
N ASN A 172 -1.23 11.87 -14.09
CA ASN A 172 -1.40 12.80 -12.97
C ASN A 172 -2.87 12.95 -12.52
N GLU A 173 -3.76 12.09 -13.02
CA GLU A 173 -5.15 12.08 -12.61
C GLU A 173 -5.29 11.50 -11.19
N LEU A 174 -6.19 12.08 -10.42
CA LEU A 174 -6.60 11.53 -9.13
C LEU A 174 -7.54 10.34 -9.36
N SER A 175 -7.51 9.40 -8.43
CA SER A 175 -8.47 8.30 -8.42
C SER A 175 -9.88 8.81 -8.16
N GLU A 176 -10.76 8.54 -9.11
CA GLU A 176 -12.18 8.84 -9.00
C GLU A 176 -13.01 7.58 -9.24
N LYS A 177 -14.16 7.50 -8.57
CA LYS A 177 -15.05 6.35 -8.76
C LYS A 177 -15.67 6.36 -10.15
N ILE A 178 -15.39 5.32 -10.93
CA ILE A 178 -16.01 5.11 -12.23
C ILE A 178 -17.32 4.37 -12.02
N TYR A 179 -18.42 4.97 -12.46
CA TYR A 179 -19.73 4.34 -12.46
C TYR A 179 -19.97 3.69 -13.84
N ILE A 180 -20.19 2.38 -13.86
CA ILE A 180 -20.56 1.66 -15.09
C ILE A 180 -21.89 2.17 -15.64
N ILE A 181 -22.82 2.54 -14.75
CA ILE A 181 -24.07 3.20 -15.09
C ILE A 181 -24.01 4.60 -14.49
N PRO A 182 -24.08 5.67 -15.30
CA PRO A 182 -24.07 7.03 -14.78
C PRO A 182 -25.18 7.23 -13.72
N PRO A 183 -24.94 7.94 -12.62
CA PRO A 183 -25.91 8.13 -11.54
C PRO A 183 -27.25 8.73 -12.02
N ASN A 184 -27.22 9.54 -13.08
CA ASN A 184 -28.40 10.16 -13.69
C ASN A 184 -29.11 9.25 -14.71
N SER A 185 -28.59 8.09 -15.00
CA SER A 185 -29.17 7.07 -15.90
C SER A 185 -29.86 5.96 -15.13
N CYS A 186 -30.01 6.09 -13.81
CA CYS A 186 -30.86 5.18 -13.04
C CYS A 186 -32.32 5.44 -13.39
N LEU A 187 -32.66 5.08 -14.62
CA LEU A 187 -34.00 5.11 -15.12
C LEU A 187 -34.74 3.89 -14.58
N LEU A 188 -35.67 4.16 -13.66
CA LEU A 188 -37.06 3.82 -13.87
C LEU A 188 -37.28 2.39 -14.37
N TYR A 189 -37.13 1.44 -13.47
CA TYR A 189 -38.04 0.29 -13.52
C TYR A 189 -39.24 0.67 -12.60
N THR A 190 -40.21 1.35 -13.19
CA THR A 190 -41.60 1.34 -12.72
C THR A 190 -42.29 0.17 -13.38
#